data_2a190d67320932081319683f0131efc3
#
_entry.id   2a190d67320932081319683f0131efc3
#
_cell.length_a   1.000
_cell.length_b   1.000
_cell.length_c   1.000
_cell.angle_alpha   90.00
_cell.angle_beta   90.00
_cell.angle_gamma   90.00
#
_symmetry.space_group_name_H-M   'P 1'
#
loop_
_entity.id
_entity.type
_entity.pdbx_description
1 polymer ?
#
loop_
_entity_poly.entity_id
_entity_poly.type
_entity_poly.pdbx_seq_one_letter_code
_entity_poly.pdbx_strand_id
1 'polypeptide(L)'
;MKLLVFSDIHTDWKALEALLDIEADYYIAAGDQATWSKGLDRCGSILKARADKVYVLPGNHESADQVAGMCARYGLHDFHGRHFQAGKWCVAGLGYSNPTPFNTPGEYSEIQLAERLQRFADLKPLALICHAPPFGTALDEIRPGLHAGSTAVRDFIVAHQPEYFLCGHIHEAEGAEITMGRTRARNVGKAGYLLELG
;
A
#
# COMPACT_ATOMS: atom_id res chain seq x y z
N MET A 1 -2.66 -12.66 14.56
CA MET A 1 -3.54 -11.82 13.71
C MET A 1 -2.95 -11.77 12.31
N LYS A 2 -3.79 -11.91 11.28
CA LYS A 2 -3.35 -12.03 9.87
C LYS A 2 -3.82 -10.82 9.07
N LEU A 3 -2.88 -10.12 8.44
CA LEU A 3 -3.14 -9.08 7.45
C LEU A 3 -2.78 -9.61 6.06
N LEU A 4 -3.72 -9.66 5.13
CA LEU A 4 -3.41 -9.88 3.73
C LEU A 4 -3.25 -8.51 3.05
N VAL A 5 -2.04 -8.21 2.61
CA VAL A 5 -1.71 -6.95 1.91
C VAL A 5 -1.38 -7.26 0.46
N PHE A 6 -2.00 -6.55 -0.47
CA PHE A 6 -1.79 -6.69 -1.90
C PHE A 6 -1.85 -5.33 -2.60
N SER A 7 -1.25 -5.22 -3.77
CA SER A 7 -1.14 -3.99 -4.54
C SER A 7 -1.16 -4.29 -6.04
N ASP A 8 -1.27 -3.26 -6.87
CA ASP A 8 -1.02 -3.34 -8.32
C ASP A 8 -1.89 -4.37 -9.06
N ILE A 9 -3.17 -4.44 -8.68
CA ILE A 9 -4.15 -5.34 -9.31
C ILE A 9 -4.37 -4.98 -10.79
N HIS A 10 -4.37 -3.67 -11.12
CA HIS A 10 -4.52 -3.18 -12.49
C HIS A 10 -5.60 -3.89 -13.29
N THR A 11 -6.80 -4.01 -12.70
CA THR A 11 -7.97 -4.66 -13.31
C THR A 11 -7.88 -6.18 -13.49
N ASP A 12 -6.88 -6.84 -12.93
CA ASP A 12 -6.82 -8.30 -12.87
C ASP A 12 -7.80 -8.85 -11.82
N TRP A 13 -9.07 -8.89 -12.21
CA TRP A 13 -10.14 -9.29 -11.30
C TRP A 13 -10.04 -10.73 -10.82
N LYS A 14 -9.43 -11.62 -11.62
CA LYS A 14 -9.20 -13.01 -11.21
C LYS A 14 -8.17 -13.11 -10.08
N ALA A 15 -7.10 -12.32 -10.18
CA ALA A 15 -6.12 -12.23 -9.10
C ALA A 15 -6.76 -11.67 -7.83
N LEU A 16 -7.58 -10.61 -7.95
CA LEU A 16 -8.29 -10.02 -6.81
C LEU A 16 -9.25 -11.00 -6.14
N GLU A 17 -10.04 -11.74 -6.94
CA GLU A 17 -10.97 -12.76 -6.42
C GLU A 17 -10.19 -13.86 -5.68
N ALA A 18 -9.06 -14.36 -6.23
CA ALA A 18 -8.24 -15.38 -5.59
C ALA A 18 -7.61 -14.90 -4.27
N LEU A 19 -7.24 -13.62 -4.17
CA LEU A 19 -6.74 -13.04 -2.92
C LEU A 19 -7.81 -13.04 -1.82
N LEU A 20 -9.08 -12.82 -2.15
CA LEU A 20 -10.17 -12.83 -1.19
C LEU A 20 -10.56 -14.24 -0.70
N ASP A 21 -10.10 -15.29 -1.37
CA ASP A 21 -10.23 -16.68 -0.90
C ASP A 21 -9.24 -17.02 0.22
N ILE A 22 -8.16 -16.22 0.37
CA ILE A 22 -7.19 -16.37 1.46
C ILE A 22 -7.82 -15.84 2.75
N GLU A 23 -7.90 -16.66 3.80
CA GLU A 23 -8.45 -16.24 5.10
C GLU A 23 -7.49 -15.30 5.83
N ALA A 24 -8.00 -14.09 6.14
CA ALA A 24 -7.30 -13.05 6.90
C ALA A 24 -8.26 -12.32 7.85
N ASP A 25 -7.71 -11.71 8.89
CA ASP A 25 -8.46 -10.83 9.79
C ASP A 25 -8.72 -9.48 9.13
N TYR A 26 -7.76 -8.98 8.33
CA TYR A 26 -7.84 -7.74 7.57
C TYR A 26 -7.25 -7.90 6.18
N TYR A 27 -7.82 -7.21 5.21
CA TYR A 27 -7.39 -7.14 3.81
C TYR A 27 -7.02 -5.70 3.49
N ILE A 28 -5.78 -5.46 3.05
CA ILE A 28 -5.29 -4.11 2.73
C ILE A 28 -4.99 -4.05 1.23
N ALA A 29 -5.83 -3.34 0.48
CA ALA A 29 -5.60 -3.04 -0.93
C ALA A 29 -4.73 -1.79 -1.03
N ALA A 30 -3.44 -2.00 -1.31
CA ALA A 30 -2.37 -1.01 -1.14
C ALA A 30 -2.08 -0.19 -2.41
N GLY A 31 -3.11 0.14 -3.18
CA GLY A 31 -3.02 1.02 -4.35
C GLY A 31 -3.03 0.29 -5.69
N ASP A 32 -3.30 1.05 -6.75
CA ASP A 32 -3.37 0.61 -8.14
C ASP A 32 -4.32 -0.57 -8.38
N GLN A 33 -5.55 -0.43 -7.81
CA GLN A 33 -6.63 -1.40 -8.00
C GLN A 33 -7.06 -1.44 -9.48
N ALA A 34 -7.02 -0.27 -10.14
CA ALA A 34 -7.45 -0.08 -11.51
C ALA A 34 -6.49 0.81 -12.29
N THR A 35 -6.30 0.54 -13.57
CA THR A 35 -5.48 1.40 -14.43
C THR A 35 -6.25 2.67 -14.79
N TRP A 36 -5.70 3.85 -14.41
CA TRP A 36 -6.34 5.16 -14.62
C TRP A 36 -7.77 5.23 -14.09
N SER A 37 -8.00 4.66 -12.90
CA SER A 37 -9.31 4.56 -12.23
C SER A 37 -10.40 3.81 -13.02
N LYS A 38 -10.07 3.23 -14.17
CA LYS A 38 -11.05 2.50 -14.98
C LYS A 38 -11.35 1.13 -14.36
N GLY A 39 -12.59 0.97 -13.88
CA GLY A 39 -13.03 -0.28 -13.27
C GLY A 39 -13.07 -0.28 -11.74
N LEU A 40 -12.90 0.85 -11.08
CA LEU A 40 -13.02 0.96 -9.61
C LEU A 40 -14.37 0.45 -9.09
N ASP A 41 -15.46 0.67 -9.84
CA ASP A 41 -16.78 0.15 -9.46
C ASP A 41 -16.80 -1.39 -9.42
N ARG A 42 -16.18 -2.05 -10.39
CA ARG A 42 -16.02 -3.51 -10.36
C ARG A 42 -15.10 -3.97 -9.23
N CYS A 43 -14.00 -3.27 -9.00
CA CYS A 43 -13.12 -3.54 -7.85
C CYS A 43 -13.91 -3.52 -6.54
N GLY A 44 -14.65 -2.43 -6.28
CA GLY A 44 -15.47 -2.29 -5.09
C GLY A 44 -16.53 -3.39 -4.96
N SER A 45 -17.15 -3.79 -6.07
CA SER A 45 -18.15 -4.87 -6.07
C SER A 45 -17.53 -6.24 -5.68
N ILE A 46 -16.29 -6.50 -6.05
CA ILE A 46 -15.56 -7.73 -5.66
C ILE A 46 -15.15 -7.63 -4.18
N LEU A 47 -14.51 -6.53 -3.77
CA LEU A 47 -14.05 -6.31 -2.40
C LEU A 47 -15.18 -6.34 -1.37
N LYS A 48 -16.40 -6.01 -1.78
CA LYS A 48 -17.60 -6.05 -0.94
C LYS A 48 -17.85 -7.41 -0.28
N ALA A 49 -17.32 -8.50 -0.84
CA ALA A 49 -17.43 -9.83 -0.24
C ALA A 49 -16.82 -9.93 1.17
N ARG A 50 -15.89 -9.01 1.50
CA ARG A 50 -15.19 -8.91 2.79
C ARG A 50 -15.26 -7.49 3.37
N ALA A 51 -16.29 -6.70 3.07
CA ALA A 51 -16.34 -5.24 3.21
C ALA A 51 -15.91 -4.72 4.59
N ASP A 52 -16.37 -5.34 5.66
CA ASP A 52 -16.09 -4.97 7.05
C ASP A 52 -14.61 -5.14 7.46
N LYS A 53 -13.82 -5.88 6.65
CA LYS A 53 -12.41 -6.18 6.88
C LYS A 53 -11.48 -5.55 5.85
N VAL A 54 -12.02 -4.88 4.82
CA VAL A 54 -11.23 -4.38 3.70
C VAL A 54 -10.90 -2.90 3.87
N TYR A 55 -9.63 -2.59 3.83
CA TYR A 55 -9.04 -1.26 3.89
C TYR A 55 -8.39 -0.93 2.56
N VAL A 56 -8.73 0.22 1.97
CA VAL A 56 -8.25 0.58 0.63
C VAL A 56 -7.53 1.93 0.67
N LEU A 57 -6.37 1.99 0.05
CA LEU A 57 -5.69 3.24 -0.24
C LEU A 57 -5.44 3.36 -1.76
N PRO A 58 -5.39 4.58 -2.32
CA PRO A 58 -5.10 4.78 -3.74
C PRO A 58 -3.62 4.50 -4.05
N GLY A 59 -3.35 4.00 -5.24
CA GLY A 59 -2.01 4.08 -5.83
C GLY A 59 -1.83 5.40 -6.58
N ASN A 60 -0.93 5.42 -7.57
CA ASN A 60 -0.79 6.59 -8.43
C ASN A 60 -1.83 6.62 -9.56
N HIS A 61 -2.46 5.50 -9.90
CA HIS A 61 -3.49 5.44 -10.95
C HIS A 61 -4.88 5.89 -10.49
N GLU A 62 -5.12 6.14 -9.20
CA GLU A 62 -6.40 6.61 -8.66
C GLU A 62 -6.23 7.91 -7.86
N SER A 63 -7.26 8.77 -7.89
CA SER A 63 -7.34 9.85 -6.92
C SER A 63 -7.92 9.40 -5.58
N ALA A 64 -7.55 10.09 -4.49
CA ALA A 64 -8.07 9.81 -3.15
C ALA A 64 -9.61 9.91 -3.11
N ASP A 65 -10.20 10.90 -3.79
CA ASP A 65 -11.65 11.10 -3.84
C ASP A 65 -12.37 9.94 -4.55
N GLN A 66 -11.76 9.39 -5.61
CA GLN A 66 -12.34 8.25 -6.33
C GLN A 66 -12.34 6.99 -5.46
N VAL A 67 -11.24 6.73 -4.73
CA VAL A 67 -11.14 5.59 -3.82
C VAL A 67 -12.07 5.78 -2.62
N ALA A 68 -12.13 6.96 -2.02
CA ALA A 68 -13.05 7.27 -0.92
C ALA A 68 -14.53 7.09 -1.36
N GLY A 69 -14.88 7.55 -2.57
CA GLY A 69 -16.21 7.36 -3.15
C GLY A 69 -16.56 5.88 -3.38
N MET A 70 -15.60 5.08 -3.85
CA MET A 70 -15.77 3.62 -3.97
C MET A 70 -15.96 2.98 -2.59
N CYS A 71 -15.12 3.32 -1.63
CA CYS A 71 -15.23 2.80 -0.26
C CYS A 71 -16.59 3.11 0.34
N ALA A 72 -17.08 4.34 0.24
CA ALA A 72 -18.40 4.73 0.74
C ALA A 72 -19.54 3.94 0.07
N ARG A 73 -19.46 3.71 -1.25
CA ARG A 73 -20.48 2.97 -2.01
C ARG A 73 -20.58 1.50 -1.62
N TYR A 74 -19.44 0.86 -1.34
CA TYR A 74 -19.36 -0.59 -1.12
C TYR A 74 -19.17 -0.97 0.35
N GLY A 75 -19.16 0.00 1.28
CA GLY A 75 -19.00 -0.24 2.71
C GLY A 75 -17.59 -0.67 3.10
N LEU A 76 -16.59 -0.24 2.33
CA LEU A 76 -15.16 -0.49 2.58
C LEU A 76 -14.57 0.63 3.43
N HIS A 77 -13.40 0.40 4.01
CA HIS A 77 -12.69 1.42 4.79
C HIS A 77 -11.71 2.21 3.89
N ASP A 78 -11.94 3.52 3.75
CA ASP A 78 -10.92 4.41 3.18
C ASP A 78 -9.74 4.50 4.16
N PHE A 79 -8.56 4.11 3.68
CA PHE A 79 -7.37 3.97 4.52
C PHE A 79 -6.26 4.97 4.19
N HIS A 80 -6.47 5.85 3.22
CA HIS A 80 -5.48 6.83 2.81
C HIS A 80 -5.18 7.87 3.89
N GLY A 81 -3.92 7.92 4.36
CA GLY A 81 -3.48 8.83 5.42
C GLY A 81 -4.07 8.54 6.80
N ARG A 82 -4.53 7.31 7.02
CA ARG A 82 -5.19 6.86 8.26
C ARG A 82 -4.45 5.71 8.92
N HIS A 83 -4.84 5.39 10.14
CA HIS A 83 -4.39 4.21 10.85
C HIS A 83 -5.54 3.61 11.66
N PHE A 84 -5.40 2.35 12.02
CA PHE A 84 -6.27 1.67 12.99
C PHE A 84 -5.46 0.81 13.94
N GLN A 85 -6.07 0.50 15.09
CA GLN A 85 -5.47 -0.37 16.10
C GLN A 85 -5.91 -1.81 15.88
N ALA A 86 -4.95 -2.71 15.78
CA ALA A 86 -5.16 -4.13 15.60
C ALA A 86 -4.43 -4.92 16.70
N GLY A 87 -5.12 -5.20 17.82
CA GLY A 87 -4.50 -5.68 19.04
C GLY A 87 -3.49 -4.66 19.59
N LYS A 88 -2.23 -5.07 19.77
CA LYS A 88 -1.15 -4.13 20.16
C LYS A 88 -0.58 -3.32 19.00
N TRP A 89 -0.91 -3.67 17.74
CA TRP A 89 -0.31 -3.11 16.54
C TRP A 89 -1.07 -1.88 16.04
N CYS A 90 -0.34 -0.84 15.69
CA CYS A 90 -0.84 0.22 14.84
C CYS A 90 -0.61 -0.18 13.38
N VAL A 91 -1.66 -0.21 12.58
CA VAL A 91 -1.59 -0.42 11.13
C VAL A 91 -1.90 0.89 10.47
N ALA A 92 -0.97 1.44 9.67
CA ALA A 92 -1.11 2.74 9.03
C ALA A 92 -0.94 2.64 7.52
N GLY A 93 -1.67 3.47 6.76
CA GLY A 93 -1.69 3.46 5.31
C GLY A 93 -1.48 4.82 4.67
N LEU A 94 -0.58 4.91 3.69
CA LEU A 94 -0.38 6.07 2.86
C LEU A 94 -0.35 5.67 1.38
N GLY A 95 -1.33 6.11 0.62
CA GLY A 95 -1.38 5.94 -0.83
C GLY A 95 -0.58 7.00 -1.58
N TYR A 96 -0.68 6.93 -2.90
CA TYR A 96 0.04 7.75 -3.87
C TYR A 96 1.53 7.37 -3.99
N SER A 97 2.14 7.79 -5.08
CA SER A 97 3.58 7.66 -5.29
C SER A 97 4.28 9.02 -5.26
N ASN A 98 5.61 9.01 -5.27
CA ASN A 98 6.42 10.14 -5.71
C ASN A 98 6.18 10.40 -7.21
N PRO A 99 6.60 11.56 -7.76
CA PRO A 99 6.32 11.92 -9.14
C PRO A 99 6.82 10.87 -10.14
N THR A 100 5.96 10.50 -11.08
CA THR A 100 6.30 9.59 -12.17
C THR A 100 6.45 10.36 -13.49
N PRO A 101 7.12 9.81 -14.52
CA PRO A 101 7.18 10.45 -15.83
C PRO A 101 5.83 10.47 -16.56
N PHE A 102 4.78 9.87 -15.99
CA PHE A 102 3.47 9.70 -16.61
C PHE A 102 2.44 10.73 -16.16
N ASN A 103 2.74 11.57 -15.13
CA ASN A 103 1.80 12.53 -14.53
C ASN A 103 0.48 11.86 -14.14
N THR A 104 0.55 10.85 -13.33
CA THR A 104 -0.61 10.08 -12.86
C THR A 104 -1.42 10.87 -11.82
N PRO A 105 -2.72 10.54 -11.60
CA PRO A 105 -3.59 11.31 -10.69
C PRO A 105 -3.14 11.33 -9.23
N GLY A 106 -2.44 10.27 -8.78
CA GLY A 106 -2.08 10.05 -7.39
C GLY A 106 -0.60 10.25 -7.11
N GLU A 107 -0.08 11.47 -7.23
CA GLU A 107 1.32 11.77 -6.97
C GLU A 107 1.47 12.84 -5.88
N TYR A 108 2.47 12.66 -5.02
CA TYR A 108 2.93 13.62 -4.04
C TYR A 108 4.39 13.98 -4.29
N SER A 109 4.76 15.24 -4.09
CA SER A 109 6.17 15.60 -3.98
C SER A 109 6.80 14.91 -2.76
N GLU A 110 8.14 14.77 -2.73
CA GLU A 110 8.85 14.21 -1.58
C GLU A 110 8.55 14.98 -0.28
N ILE A 111 8.40 16.30 -0.36
CA ILE A 111 8.01 17.14 0.80
C ILE A 111 6.62 16.72 1.30
N GLN A 112 5.66 16.57 0.39
CA GLN A 112 4.30 16.18 0.76
C GLN A 112 4.24 14.75 1.32
N LEU A 113 5.05 13.82 0.79
CA LEU A 113 5.17 12.47 1.35
C LEU A 113 5.74 12.51 2.77
N ALA A 114 6.82 13.27 2.99
CA ALA A 114 7.45 13.42 4.30
C ALA A 114 6.47 13.98 5.35
N GLU A 115 5.75 15.06 5.02
CA GLU A 115 4.76 15.67 5.91
C GLU A 115 3.64 14.70 6.32
N ARG A 116 3.18 13.85 5.36
CA ARG A 116 2.12 12.88 5.62
C ARG A 116 2.60 11.69 6.44
N LEU A 117 3.79 11.18 6.14
CA LEU A 117 4.41 10.10 6.89
C LEU A 117 4.68 10.50 8.35
N GLN A 118 5.04 11.77 8.59
CA GLN A 118 5.31 12.26 9.95
C GLN A 118 4.15 12.05 10.92
N ARG A 119 2.91 11.94 10.44
CA ARG A 119 1.73 11.63 11.26
C ARG A 119 1.78 10.25 11.92
N PHE A 120 2.60 9.35 11.39
CA PHE A 120 2.75 7.98 11.88
C PHE A 120 4.01 7.76 12.73
N ALA A 121 4.84 8.80 12.92
CA ALA A 121 6.16 8.71 13.55
C ALA A 121 6.14 8.13 14.98
N ASP A 122 5.09 8.43 15.74
CA ASP A 122 4.95 8.03 17.14
C ASP A 122 4.14 6.74 17.34
N LEU A 123 3.62 6.14 16.25
CA LEU A 123 2.85 4.89 16.32
C LEU A 123 3.81 3.70 16.53
N LYS A 124 3.60 2.95 17.61
CA LYS A 124 4.44 1.78 17.95
C LYS A 124 3.64 0.71 18.71
N PRO A 125 3.83 -0.59 18.39
CA PRO A 125 4.52 -1.10 17.22
C PRO A 125 3.77 -0.76 15.92
N LEU A 126 4.48 -0.46 14.83
CA LEU A 126 3.91 0.02 13.57
C LEU A 126 4.11 -0.98 12.42
N ALA A 127 3.01 -1.35 11.77
CA ALA A 127 2.99 -1.91 10.42
C ALA A 127 2.55 -0.80 9.45
N LEU A 128 3.48 -0.28 8.66
CA LEU A 128 3.23 0.79 7.70
C LEU A 128 3.04 0.20 6.30
N ILE A 129 1.91 0.53 5.69
CA ILE A 129 1.60 0.20 4.31
C ILE A 129 1.67 1.49 3.48
N CYS A 130 2.60 1.57 2.54
CA CYS A 130 2.74 2.72 1.67
C CYS A 130 2.76 2.24 0.21
N HIS A 131 1.98 2.88 -0.69
CA HIS A 131 2.03 2.46 -2.10
C HIS A 131 3.44 2.64 -2.68
N ALA A 132 4.08 3.81 -2.46
CA ALA A 132 5.45 4.10 -2.90
C ALA A 132 6.50 3.28 -2.12
N PRO A 133 7.47 2.63 -2.80
CA PRO A 133 8.59 1.97 -2.16
C PRO A 133 9.69 2.95 -1.73
N PRO A 134 10.60 2.56 -0.82
CA PRO A 134 11.76 3.35 -0.42
C PRO A 134 12.83 3.39 -1.52
N PHE A 135 13.34 4.58 -1.86
CA PHE A 135 14.34 4.80 -2.89
C PHE A 135 15.66 4.09 -2.62
N GLY A 136 16.26 3.53 -3.68
CA GLY A 136 17.60 2.96 -3.65
C GLY A 136 17.68 1.58 -2.98
N THR A 137 16.61 0.81 -3.06
CA THR A 137 16.51 -0.52 -2.47
C THR A 137 16.06 -1.56 -3.52
N ALA A 138 16.09 -2.85 -3.17
CA ALA A 138 15.54 -3.89 -4.05
C ALA A 138 14.01 -3.78 -4.21
N LEU A 139 13.31 -2.97 -3.39
CA LEU A 139 11.86 -2.80 -3.47
C LEU A 139 11.42 -1.83 -4.58
N ASP A 140 12.33 -1.02 -5.10
CA ASP A 140 12.07 0.03 -6.09
C ASP A 140 12.92 -0.09 -7.36
N GLU A 141 13.62 -1.21 -7.53
CA GLU A 141 14.50 -1.42 -8.65
C GLU A 141 13.72 -1.86 -9.90
N ILE A 142 13.66 -1.00 -10.93
CA ILE A 142 13.03 -1.30 -12.22
C ILE A 142 13.93 -2.21 -13.07
N ARG A 143 15.24 -1.98 -12.99
CA ARG A 143 16.30 -2.77 -13.62
C ARG A 143 17.61 -2.49 -12.90
N PRO A 144 18.66 -3.30 -13.07
CA PRO A 144 19.91 -3.14 -12.35
C PRO A 144 20.42 -1.69 -12.31
N GLY A 145 20.44 -1.10 -11.11
CA GLY A 145 20.88 0.26 -10.83
C GLY A 145 19.91 1.39 -11.18
N LEU A 146 18.69 1.08 -11.65
CA LEU A 146 17.64 2.09 -11.88
C LEU A 146 16.54 1.98 -10.84
N HIS A 147 16.43 3.00 -10.00
CA HIS A 147 15.50 3.10 -8.89
C HIS A 147 14.46 4.20 -9.13
N ALA A 148 13.21 3.98 -8.69
CA ALA A 148 12.11 4.92 -8.87
C ALA A 148 11.26 5.16 -7.61
N GLY A 149 11.72 4.69 -6.46
CA GLY A 149 11.05 4.89 -5.17
C GLY A 149 11.21 6.30 -4.60
N SER A 150 10.65 6.49 -3.42
CA SER A 150 10.63 7.77 -2.70
C SER A 150 11.78 7.89 -1.68
N THR A 151 12.48 9.01 -1.72
CA THR A 151 13.49 9.37 -0.70
C THR A 151 12.83 9.66 0.64
N ALA A 152 11.67 10.30 0.66
CA ALA A 152 10.92 10.56 1.89
C ALA A 152 10.48 9.28 2.59
N VAL A 153 10.04 8.27 1.83
CA VAL A 153 9.68 6.95 2.39
C VAL A 153 10.91 6.26 2.98
N ARG A 154 12.03 6.26 2.25
CA ARG A 154 13.30 5.71 2.77
C ARG A 154 13.73 6.40 4.07
N ASP A 155 13.75 7.72 4.08
CA ASP A 155 14.21 8.52 5.21
C ASP A 155 13.31 8.33 6.43
N PHE A 156 11.99 8.21 6.23
CA PHE A 156 11.05 7.85 7.30
C PHE A 156 11.35 6.48 7.90
N ILE A 157 11.57 5.46 7.07
CA ILE A 157 11.90 4.11 7.56
C ILE A 157 13.21 4.13 8.36
N VAL A 158 14.22 4.83 7.88
CA VAL A 158 15.52 4.94 8.57
C VAL A 158 15.39 5.65 9.92
N ALA A 159 14.60 6.71 9.99
CA ALA A 159 14.44 7.51 11.20
C ALA A 159 13.55 6.84 12.25
N HIS A 160 12.43 6.25 11.85
CA HIS A 160 11.37 5.81 12.76
C HIS A 160 11.30 4.30 12.96
N GLN A 161 11.89 3.51 12.05
CA GLN A 161 12.04 2.06 12.15
C GLN A 161 10.71 1.34 12.46
N PRO A 162 9.65 1.48 11.61
CA PRO A 162 8.47 0.64 11.75
C PRO A 162 8.87 -0.83 11.74
N GLU A 163 8.18 -1.68 12.48
CA GLU A 163 8.49 -3.11 12.54
C GLU A 163 8.31 -3.77 11.18
N TYR A 164 7.25 -3.36 10.45
CA TYR A 164 6.97 -3.82 9.09
C TYR A 164 6.71 -2.64 8.17
N PHE A 165 7.21 -2.76 6.95
CA PHE A 165 6.92 -1.84 5.84
C PHE A 165 6.51 -2.65 4.62
N LEU A 166 5.32 -2.37 4.06
CA LEU A 166 4.81 -3.07 2.88
C LEU A 166 4.45 -2.06 1.79
N CYS A 167 4.86 -2.34 0.55
CA CYS A 167 4.64 -1.44 -0.59
C CYS A 167 4.26 -2.19 -1.86
N GLY A 168 3.98 -1.45 -2.93
CA GLY A 168 3.77 -1.92 -4.28
C GLY A 168 4.47 -1.01 -5.30
N HIS A 169 3.72 -0.56 -6.33
CA HIS A 169 4.09 0.42 -7.34
C HIS A 169 5.12 -0.05 -8.37
N ILE A 170 6.23 -0.63 -7.95
CA ILE A 170 7.27 -1.11 -8.88
C ILE A 170 7.07 -2.61 -9.10
N HIS A 171 6.45 -2.94 -10.24
CA HIS A 171 6.03 -4.31 -10.57
C HIS A 171 7.22 -5.26 -10.74
N GLU A 172 8.35 -4.75 -11.25
CA GLU A 172 9.57 -5.51 -11.43
C GLU A 172 10.18 -5.98 -10.10
N ALA A 173 9.82 -5.28 -9.00
CA ALA A 173 10.28 -5.61 -7.65
C ALA A 173 9.25 -6.45 -6.85
N GLU A 174 8.16 -6.93 -7.49
CA GLU A 174 7.16 -7.77 -6.81
C GLU A 174 7.81 -8.95 -6.09
N GLY A 175 7.47 -9.15 -4.83
CA GLY A 175 7.98 -10.22 -4.00
C GLY A 175 9.35 -9.94 -3.38
N ALA A 176 10.05 -8.88 -3.77
CA ALA A 176 11.32 -8.50 -3.15
C ALA A 176 11.13 -8.21 -1.65
N GLU A 177 12.08 -8.66 -0.84
CA GLU A 177 12.10 -8.50 0.61
C GLU A 177 13.48 -8.04 1.08
N ILE A 178 13.52 -7.07 1.98
CA ILE A 178 14.76 -6.52 2.56
C ILE A 178 14.58 -6.23 4.05
N THR A 179 15.70 -5.99 4.72
CA THR A 179 15.72 -5.44 6.08
C THR A 179 16.40 -4.08 6.08
N MET A 180 15.75 -3.05 6.63
CA MET A 180 16.29 -1.70 6.79
C MET A 180 16.40 -1.37 8.29
N GLY A 181 17.58 -1.54 8.88
CA GLY A 181 17.73 -1.50 10.33
C GLY A 181 16.93 -2.61 11.00
N ARG A 182 15.87 -2.27 11.76
CA ARG A 182 14.96 -3.24 12.37
C ARG A 182 13.71 -3.51 11.52
N THR A 183 13.47 -2.70 10.52
CA THR A 183 12.27 -2.79 9.67
C THR A 183 12.38 -3.95 8.70
N ARG A 184 11.40 -4.86 8.73
CA ARG A 184 11.22 -5.87 7.68
C ARG A 184 10.34 -5.25 6.60
N ALA A 185 10.86 -5.15 5.38
CA ALA A 185 10.21 -4.45 4.28
C ALA A 185 10.02 -5.37 3.07
N ARG A 186 8.84 -5.25 2.40
CA ARG A 186 8.50 -6.08 1.24
C ARG A 186 7.68 -5.31 0.21
N ASN A 187 7.97 -5.51 -1.07
CA ASN A 187 7.07 -5.18 -2.16
C ASN A 187 6.09 -6.36 -2.33
N VAL A 188 4.80 -6.12 -2.03
CA VAL A 188 3.80 -7.20 -2.00
C VAL A 188 3.25 -7.54 -3.37
N GLY A 189 3.21 -6.55 -4.28
CA GLY A 189 2.67 -6.69 -5.62
C GLY A 189 1.28 -7.33 -5.68
N LYS A 190 0.96 -7.90 -6.84
CA LYS A 190 -0.32 -8.54 -7.12
C LYS A 190 -0.49 -9.90 -6.45
N ALA A 191 0.61 -10.62 -6.23
CA ALA A 191 0.56 -11.90 -5.53
C ALA A 191 0.11 -11.77 -4.07
N GLY A 192 0.29 -10.59 -3.49
CA GLY A 192 -0.05 -10.31 -2.11
C GLY A 192 0.90 -10.95 -1.11
N TYR A 193 0.74 -10.56 0.15
CA TYR A 193 1.53 -11.09 1.25
C TYR A 193 0.66 -11.24 2.51
N LEU A 194 0.63 -12.43 3.07
CA LEU A 194 -0.05 -12.70 4.35
C LEU A 194 0.92 -12.45 5.50
N LEU A 195 0.81 -11.29 6.13
CA LEU A 195 1.60 -10.91 7.29
C LEU A 195 0.94 -11.41 8.58
N GLU A 196 1.66 -12.20 9.36
CA GLU A 196 1.24 -12.61 10.70
C GLU A 196 1.83 -11.67 11.76
N LEU A 197 0.97 -10.91 12.43
CA LEU A 197 1.32 -10.03 13.54
C LEU A 197 1.16 -10.79 14.85
N GLY A 198 2.27 -11.04 15.54
CA GLY A 198 2.34 -11.75 16.83
C GLY A 198 2.06 -10.88 18.05
#